data_121b2b507519022413a036926d7ce556
#
_entry.id   121b2b507519022413a036926d7ce556
#
_cell.length_a   1.000
_cell.length_b   1.000
_cell.length_c   1.000
_cell.angle_alpha   90.00
_cell.angle_beta   90.00
_cell.angle_gamma   90.00
#
_symmetry.space_group_name_H-M   'P 1'
#
loop_
_entity.id
_entity.type
_entity.pdbx_description
1 polymer ?
#
loop_
_entity_poly.entity_id
_entity_poly.type
_entity_poly.pdbx_seq_one_letter_code
_entity_poly.pdbx_strand_id
1 'polypeptide(L)'
;MEQSRAHTTPLPCGGVGGGSDTPITIPFLQSILRPRPAEGHKGTFGHALLVAGSYGMAGAGILAGRSCMRSGVGKLTVHIPQKNNDIMQVALPEAILNHDEDDKRWTCSPFESCLPNKYSAIGIGPGIGREEKTAEALYKTLLELNFTEVPLVLDADALNILAEHPQWADLIPYGTIITPHPLEYRRLLEAGACLDNVILVLKGHPTTITIPGNPSVKYECPYGNNGMGTAGSGDVLTGIILGLLAQGYPPQDAALLGVGLHALSGDLATSELGQHSLIASDLIDYLPQAFKQMTIF
;
A
#
# COMPACT_ATOMS: atom_id res chain seq x y z
N MET A 1 31.88 26.91 14.96
CA MET A 1 31.75 25.75 15.86
C MET A 1 31.18 24.62 15.01
N GLU A 2 32.10 23.82 14.45
CA GLU A 2 31.75 22.62 13.67
C GLU A 2 31.34 21.50 14.62
N GLN A 3 30.10 21.05 14.54
CA GLN A 3 29.69 19.81 15.21
C GLN A 3 29.90 18.65 14.24
N SER A 4 30.89 17.86 14.55
CA SER A 4 31.24 16.55 13.98
C SER A 4 30.05 15.62 14.04
N ARG A 5 29.48 15.26 12.87
CA ARG A 5 28.57 14.11 12.73
C ARG A 5 29.41 12.83 12.69
N ALA A 6 29.26 12.01 13.72
CA ALA A 6 29.86 10.69 13.77
C ALA A 6 29.23 9.79 12.68
N HIS A 7 30.06 9.35 11.74
CA HIS A 7 29.73 8.25 10.82
C HIS A 7 29.67 6.96 11.63
N THR A 8 28.46 6.44 11.87
CA THR A 8 28.27 5.09 12.33
C THR A 8 28.31 4.15 11.10
N THR A 9 29.28 3.29 11.08
CA THR A 9 29.42 2.20 10.09
C THR A 9 28.19 1.29 10.19
N PRO A 10 27.55 0.90 9.06
CA PRO A 10 26.43 -0.05 9.09
C PRO A 10 26.90 -1.40 9.60
N LEU A 11 26.18 -1.97 10.57
CA LEU A 11 26.36 -3.35 11.02
C LEU A 11 25.91 -4.29 9.89
N PRO A 12 26.57 -5.45 9.70
CA PRO A 12 26.15 -6.42 8.69
C PRO A 12 24.77 -6.98 9.02
N CYS A 13 23.92 -7.12 8.00
CA CYS A 13 22.59 -7.70 8.07
C CYS A 13 22.62 -9.04 8.83
N GLY A 14 22.19 -9.03 10.08
CA GLY A 14 22.23 -10.16 10.99
C GLY A 14 21.18 -11.19 10.60
N GLY A 15 21.60 -12.46 10.64
CA GLY A 15 20.80 -13.62 10.30
C GLY A 15 19.51 -13.77 11.14
N VAL A 16 18.55 -14.42 10.50
CA VAL A 16 17.20 -14.76 11.00
C VAL A 16 17.32 -15.56 12.31
N GLY A 17 17.21 -14.87 13.43
CA GLY A 17 16.98 -15.48 14.74
C GLY A 17 15.52 -15.94 14.83
N GLY A 18 15.26 -17.14 15.36
CA GLY A 18 13.91 -17.69 15.54
C GLY A 18 13.02 -16.79 16.39
N GLY A 19 12.24 -15.95 15.74
CA GLY A 19 11.20 -15.14 16.34
C GLY A 19 9.92 -15.96 16.52
N SER A 20 9.13 -15.66 17.54
CA SER A 20 7.81 -16.26 17.72
C SER A 20 6.83 -15.66 16.69
N ASP A 21 6.34 -16.51 15.78
CA ASP A 21 5.27 -16.10 14.85
C ASP A 21 3.99 -15.81 15.64
N THR A 22 3.45 -14.61 15.48
CA THR A 22 2.22 -14.17 16.14
C THR A 22 1.07 -14.25 15.15
N PRO A 23 0.10 -15.15 15.36
CA PRO A 23 -1.01 -15.29 14.42
C PRO A 23 -1.94 -14.07 14.50
N ILE A 24 -2.31 -13.54 13.32
CA ILE A 24 -3.35 -12.52 13.19
C ILE A 24 -4.70 -13.23 13.32
N THR A 25 -5.42 -12.97 14.42
CA THR A 25 -6.74 -13.57 14.67
C THR A 25 -7.86 -12.56 14.48
N ILE A 26 -9.08 -13.01 14.23
CA ILE A 26 -10.26 -12.12 14.15
C ILE A 26 -10.43 -11.28 15.41
N PRO A 27 -10.36 -11.83 16.64
CA PRO A 27 -10.43 -11.00 17.87
C PRO A 27 -9.32 -9.95 17.95
N PHE A 28 -8.11 -10.27 17.48
CA PHE A 28 -7.02 -9.29 17.41
C PHE A 28 -7.33 -8.16 16.43
N LEU A 29 -7.82 -8.48 15.24
CA LEU A 29 -8.22 -7.48 14.24
C LEU A 29 -9.40 -6.63 14.71
N GLN A 30 -10.37 -7.22 15.41
CA GLN A 30 -11.48 -6.51 16.05
C GLN A 30 -11.00 -5.50 17.09
N SER A 31 -9.93 -5.80 17.83
CA SER A 31 -9.34 -4.88 18.81
C SER A 31 -8.66 -3.65 18.17
N ILE A 32 -8.22 -3.78 16.93
CA ILE A 32 -7.59 -2.69 16.15
C ILE A 32 -8.64 -1.85 15.43
N LEU A 33 -9.73 -2.47 14.97
CA LEU A 33 -10.76 -1.78 14.18
C LEU A 33 -11.46 -0.70 15.01
N ARG A 34 -11.36 0.54 14.53
CA ARG A 34 -11.95 1.70 15.23
C ARG A 34 -13.41 1.90 14.82
N PRO A 35 -14.31 2.16 15.76
CA PRO A 35 -15.69 2.52 15.45
C PRO A 35 -15.69 3.86 14.69
N ARG A 36 -16.60 3.98 13.72
CA ARG A 36 -16.79 5.25 13.01
C ARG A 36 -17.59 6.22 13.90
N PRO A 37 -17.10 7.44 14.16
CA PRO A 37 -17.84 8.43 14.94
C PRO A 37 -19.16 8.80 14.23
N ALA A 38 -20.22 8.89 14.99
CA ALA A 38 -21.56 9.18 14.47
C ALA A 38 -21.64 10.52 13.70
N GLU A 39 -20.86 11.52 14.16
CA GLU A 39 -20.80 12.86 13.55
C GLU A 39 -19.65 13.01 12.54
N GLY A 40 -19.09 11.89 12.10
CA GLY A 40 -18.00 11.90 11.12
C GLY A 40 -18.46 12.40 9.75
N HIS A 41 -17.62 13.20 9.10
CA HIS A 41 -17.81 13.67 7.72
C HIS A 41 -16.60 13.30 6.86
N LYS A 42 -16.67 13.52 5.53
CA LYS A 42 -15.58 13.15 4.60
C LYS A 42 -14.19 13.69 4.97
N GLY A 43 -14.11 14.80 5.68
CA GLY A 43 -12.84 15.34 6.18
C GLY A 43 -12.29 14.57 7.40
N THR A 44 -13.17 14.00 8.24
CA THR A 44 -12.79 13.19 9.40
C THR A 44 -12.08 11.89 9.00
N PHE A 45 -12.48 11.34 7.85
CA PHE A 45 -11.98 10.05 7.37
C PHE A 45 -10.81 10.17 6.40
N GLY A 46 -10.16 11.34 6.37
CA GLY A 46 -8.92 11.59 5.68
C GLY A 46 -9.04 11.80 4.17
N HIS A 47 -7.90 12.07 3.57
CA HIS A 47 -7.75 12.28 2.14
C HIS A 47 -6.53 11.50 1.63
N ALA A 48 -6.76 10.43 0.91
CA ALA A 48 -5.70 9.63 0.29
C ALA A 48 -5.26 10.21 -1.05
N LEU A 49 -3.97 10.09 -1.36
CA LEU A 49 -3.43 10.23 -2.70
C LEU A 49 -2.96 8.86 -3.19
N LEU A 50 -3.40 8.47 -4.38
CA LEU A 50 -2.94 7.26 -5.06
C LEU A 50 -2.26 7.65 -6.37
N VAL A 51 -1.00 7.27 -6.55
CA VAL A 51 -0.26 7.39 -7.81
C VAL A 51 -0.24 6.01 -8.47
N ALA A 52 -1.02 5.83 -9.53
CA ALA A 52 -1.24 4.51 -10.12
C ALA A 52 -1.71 4.59 -11.58
N GLY A 53 -1.48 3.54 -12.34
CA GLY A 53 -2.08 3.36 -13.65
C GLY A 53 -1.44 4.17 -14.76
N SER A 54 -0.44 3.63 -15.45
CA SER A 54 0.03 4.13 -16.75
C SER A 54 -0.95 3.77 -17.88
N TYR A 55 -0.74 4.31 -19.08
CA TYR A 55 -1.54 3.96 -20.25
C TYR A 55 -1.44 2.46 -20.56
N GLY A 56 -2.59 1.80 -20.60
CA GLY A 56 -2.70 0.34 -20.71
C GLY A 56 -2.75 -0.40 -19.36
N MET A 57 -2.48 0.27 -18.24
CA MET A 57 -2.49 -0.28 -16.88
C MET A 57 -3.49 0.43 -15.95
N ALA A 58 -4.48 1.13 -16.51
CA ALA A 58 -5.51 1.82 -15.73
C ALA A 58 -6.26 0.89 -14.75
N GLY A 59 -6.38 -0.40 -15.09
CA GLY A 59 -7.01 -1.42 -14.24
C GLY A 59 -6.41 -1.52 -12.84
N ALA A 60 -5.08 -1.44 -12.72
CA ALA A 60 -4.39 -1.45 -11.42
C ALA A 60 -4.80 -0.25 -10.56
N GLY A 61 -4.83 0.96 -11.16
CA GLY A 61 -5.30 2.17 -10.47
C GLY A 61 -6.79 2.10 -10.07
N ILE A 62 -7.63 1.48 -10.92
CA ILE A 62 -9.06 1.29 -10.62
C ILE A 62 -9.24 0.34 -9.43
N LEU A 63 -8.56 -0.82 -9.43
CA LEU A 63 -8.66 -1.80 -8.35
C LEU A 63 -8.18 -1.22 -7.01
N ALA A 64 -7.01 -0.57 -7.00
CA ALA A 64 -6.47 0.08 -5.82
C ALA A 64 -7.37 1.24 -5.35
N GLY A 65 -7.88 2.06 -6.26
CA GLY A 65 -8.78 3.17 -5.93
C GLY A 65 -10.12 2.70 -5.36
N ARG A 66 -10.76 1.70 -6.00
CA ARG A 66 -12.03 1.13 -5.50
C ARG A 66 -11.88 0.51 -4.12
N SER A 67 -10.82 -0.26 -3.89
CA SER A 67 -10.57 -0.89 -2.60
C SER A 67 -10.24 0.15 -1.52
N CYS A 68 -9.52 1.23 -1.86
CA CYS A 68 -9.28 2.36 -0.99
C CYS A 68 -10.60 3.02 -0.55
N MET A 69 -11.49 3.33 -1.49
CA MET A 69 -12.82 3.90 -1.19
C MET A 69 -13.68 2.95 -0.34
N ARG A 70 -13.66 1.64 -0.66
CA ARG A 70 -14.39 0.61 0.12
C ARG A 70 -13.84 0.41 1.53
N SER A 71 -12.58 0.80 1.77
CA SER A 71 -11.99 0.77 3.11
C SER A 71 -12.40 1.94 4.01
N GLY A 72 -13.20 2.88 3.50
CA GLY A 72 -13.86 3.91 4.31
C GLY A 72 -13.15 5.26 4.34
N VAL A 73 -12.15 5.51 3.48
CA VAL A 73 -11.53 6.83 3.33
C VAL A 73 -12.56 7.90 2.94
N GLY A 74 -12.39 9.11 3.42
CA GLY A 74 -13.33 10.20 3.17
C GLY A 74 -13.20 10.84 1.79
N LYS A 75 -11.97 10.91 1.25
CA LYS A 75 -11.65 11.43 -0.08
C LYS A 75 -10.46 10.66 -0.66
N LEU A 76 -10.50 10.45 -1.96
CA LEU A 76 -9.41 9.89 -2.73
C LEU A 76 -9.08 10.80 -3.90
N THR A 77 -7.82 11.18 -4.04
CA THR A 77 -7.27 11.74 -5.29
C THR A 77 -6.44 10.65 -5.96
N VAL A 78 -6.62 10.46 -7.25
CA VAL A 78 -5.79 9.55 -8.05
C VAL A 78 -4.98 10.39 -9.04
N HIS A 79 -3.65 10.29 -8.97
CA HIS A 79 -2.74 10.89 -9.94
C HIS A 79 -2.51 9.90 -11.07
N ILE A 80 -2.86 10.30 -12.28
CA ILE A 80 -2.89 9.45 -13.48
C ILE A 80 -2.42 10.20 -14.72
N PRO A 81 -1.95 9.50 -15.77
CA PRO A 81 -1.79 10.07 -17.10
C PRO A 81 -3.13 10.57 -17.66
N GLN A 82 -3.09 11.64 -18.43
CA GLN A 82 -4.29 12.30 -18.95
C GLN A 82 -5.18 11.38 -19.80
N LYS A 83 -4.60 10.45 -20.55
CA LYS A 83 -5.37 9.49 -21.38
C LYS A 83 -6.20 8.48 -20.59
N ASN A 84 -5.97 8.36 -19.29
CA ASN A 84 -6.78 7.50 -18.42
C ASN A 84 -7.97 8.22 -17.79
N ASN A 85 -8.18 9.53 -18.09
CA ASN A 85 -9.26 10.34 -17.50
C ASN A 85 -10.63 9.65 -17.61
N ASP A 86 -11.07 9.36 -18.82
CA ASP A 86 -12.44 8.90 -19.05
C ASP A 86 -12.70 7.53 -18.43
N ILE A 87 -11.75 6.60 -18.57
CA ILE A 87 -11.91 5.27 -17.97
C ILE A 87 -11.92 5.34 -16.44
N MET A 88 -11.13 6.21 -15.82
CA MET A 88 -11.13 6.39 -14.38
C MET A 88 -12.42 7.04 -13.89
N GLN A 89 -12.92 8.08 -14.56
CA GLN A 89 -14.19 8.73 -14.22
C GLN A 89 -15.39 7.79 -14.30
N VAL A 90 -15.38 6.87 -15.27
CA VAL A 90 -16.43 5.85 -15.41
C VAL A 90 -16.32 4.76 -14.36
N ALA A 91 -15.10 4.27 -14.09
CA ALA A 91 -14.89 3.11 -13.24
C ALA A 91 -14.80 3.48 -11.73
N LEU A 92 -14.45 4.72 -11.40
CA LEU A 92 -14.26 5.22 -10.04
C LEU A 92 -14.76 6.66 -9.92
N PRO A 93 -16.08 6.90 -10.07
CA PRO A 93 -16.66 8.25 -10.08
C PRO A 93 -16.51 9.00 -8.74
N GLU A 94 -16.22 8.30 -7.64
CA GLU A 94 -16.01 8.90 -6.31
C GLU A 94 -14.62 9.55 -6.16
N ALA A 95 -13.66 9.25 -7.05
CA ALA A 95 -12.31 9.79 -6.96
C ALA A 95 -12.19 11.17 -7.62
N ILE A 96 -11.32 12.00 -7.05
CA ILE A 96 -10.82 13.22 -7.66
C ILE A 96 -9.63 12.81 -8.53
N LEU A 97 -9.57 13.27 -9.78
CA LEU A 97 -8.42 13.00 -10.65
C LEU A 97 -7.46 14.19 -10.64
N ASN A 98 -6.18 13.87 -10.52
CA ASN A 98 -5.06 14.75 -10.73
C ASN A 98 -4.27 14.20 -11.93
N HIS A 99 -4.03 15.01 -12.94
CA HIS A 99 -3.46 14.57 -14.19
C HIS A 99 -1.96 14.86 -14.25
N ASP A 100 -1.19 13.87 -14.72
CA ASP A 100 0.20 14.07 -15.09
C ASP A 100 0.31 14.98 -16.34
N GLU A 101 1.47 15.60 -16.52
CA GLU A 101 1.79 16.39 -17.72
C GLU A 101 1.95 15.49 -18.96
N ASP A 102 2.34 14.23 -18.77
CA ASP A 102 2.47 13.23 -19.83
C ASP A 102 1.14 12.47 -20.04
N ASP A 103 0.78 12.26 -21.27
CA ASP A 103 -0.45 11.59 -21.68
C ASP A 103 -0.54 10.12 -21.22
N LYS A 104 0.59 9.45 -21.04
CA LYS A 104 0.69 7.99 -20.90
C LYS A 104 1.37 7.51 -19.62
N ARG A 105 2.15 8.37 -18.98
CA ARG A 105 3.04 7.98 -17.87
C ARG A 105 2.95 8.97 -16.72
N TRP A 106 3.40 8.52 -15.57
CA TRP A 106 3.73 9.37 -14.46
C TRP A 106 5.13 9.96 -14.66
N THR A 107 5.24 11.29 -14.69
CA THR A 107 6.51 11.99 -15.00
C THR A 107 6.79 13.21 -14.15
N CYS A 108 5.82 13.68 -13.35
CA CYS A 108 5.95 14.87 -12.51
C CYS A 108 5.52 14.62 -11.06
N SER A 109 5.86 15.55 -10.15
CA SER A 109 5.39 15.48 -8.77
C SER A 109 3.86 15.43 -8.71
N PRO A 110 3.25 14.50 -7.93
CA PRO A 110 1.81 14.38 -7.81
C PRO A 110 1.19 15.44 -6.90
N PHE A 111 2.01 16.33 -6.33
CA PHE A 111 1.57 17.31 -5.33
C PHE A 111 1.12 18.65 -5.94
N GLU A 112 1.29 18.86 -7.25
CA GLU A 112 1.01 20.12 -7.95
C GLU A 112 1.68 21.31 -7.25
N SER A 113 0.89 22.35 -6.93
CA SER A 113 1.33 23.50 -6.15
C SER A 113 1.06 23.35 -4.65
N CYS A 114 0.59 22.18 -4.19
CA CYS A 114 0.33 21.92 -2.79
C CYS A 114 1.43 21.07 -2.15
N LEU A 115 1.62 21.25 -0.84
CA LEU A 115 2.53 20.40 -0.09
C LEU A 115 1.95 18.99 0.10
N PRO A 116 2.79 17.95 0.25
CA PRO A 116 2.34 16.57 0.54
C PRO A 116 1.34 16.50 1.71
N ASN A 117 1.47 17.35 2.72
CA ASN A 117 0.61 17.43 3.91
C ASN A 117 -0.88 17.73 3.63
N LYS A 118 -1.26 18.06 2.40
CA LYS A 118 -2.66 18.10 1.97
C LYS A 118 -3.32 16.72 2.07
N TYR A 119 -2.53 15.67 1.96
CA TYR A 119 -2.98 14.27 2.00
C TYR A 119 -2.67 13.63 3.34
N SER A 120 -3.59 12.79 3.82
CA SER A 120 -3.44 12.05 5.07
C SER A 120 -2.61 10.78 4.90
N ALA A 121 -2.51 10.26 3.69
CA ALA A 121 -1.66 9.13 3.32
C ALA A 121 -1.45 9.10 1.80
N ILE A 122 -0.38 8.44 1.36
CA ILE A 122 0.01 8.32 -0.04
C ILE A 122 0.27 6.86 -0.37
N GLY A 123 -0.23 6.42 -1.53
CA GLY A 123 0.05 5.10 -2.11
C GLY A 123 0.65 5.26 -3.50
N ILE A 124 1.74 4.52 -3.79
CA ILE A 124 2.44 4.60 -5.07
C ILE A 124 2.77 3.20 -5.57
N GLY A 125 2.52 2.95 -6.86
CA GLY A 125 3.11 1.77 -7.49
C GLY A 125 2.21 0.95 -8.41
N PRO A 126 0.93 0.71 -8.11
CA PRO A 126 0.08 -0.10 -8.96
C PRO A 126 0.05 0.37 -10.42
N GLY A 127 0.72 -0.35 -11.32
CA GLY A 127 0.71 -0.10 -12.75
C GLY A 127 1.27 1.25 -13.22
N ILE A 128 2.23 1.84 -12.51
CA ILE A 128 2.84 3.12 -12.92
C ILE A 128 3.82 2.98 -14.09
N GLY A 129 4.32 1.75 -14.35
CA GLY A 129 5.41 1.51 -15.30
C GLY A 129 6.79 1.72 -14.66
N ARG A 130 7.85 1.42 -15.43
CA ARG A 130 9.25 1.49 -14.95
C ARG A 130 10.16 2.27 -15.88
N GLU A 131 9.58 3.08 -16.75
CA GLU A 131 10.35 3.92 -17.66
C GLU A 131 11.16 4.96 -16.87
N GLU A 132 12.29 5.40 -17.44
CA GLU A 132 13.24 6.31 -16.81
C GLU A 132 12.58 7.56 -16.21
N LYS A 133 11.65 8.19 -16.95
CA LYS A 133 10.91 9.36 -16.46
C LYS A 133 10.03 9.05 -15.25
N THR A 134 9.44 7.85 -15.21
CA THR A 134 8.64 7.39 -14.05
C THR A 134 9.54 7.11 -12.85
N ALA A 135 10.71 6.53 -13.08
CA ALA A 135 11.70 6.33 -12.03
C ALA A 135 12.19 7.68 -11.46
N GLU A 136 12.48 8.67 -12.32
CA GLU A 136 12.83 10.02 -11.88
C GLU A 136 11.71 10.70 -11.08
N ALA A 137 10.45 10.53 -11.50
CA ALA A 137 9.30 11.07 -10.78
C ALA A 137 9.17 10.45 -9.39
N LEU A 138 9.35 9.12 -9.27
CA LEU A 138 9.39 8.43 -7.99
C LEU A 138 10.52 8.97 -7.10
N TYR A 139 11.74 9.09 -7.63
CA TYR A 139 12.87 9.63 -6.89
C TYR A 139 12.59 11.03 -6.32
N LYS A 140 12.10 11.95 -7.15
CA LYS A 140 11.75 13.32 -6.72
C LYS A 140 10.65 13.31 -5.65
N THR A 141 9.64 12.45 -5.83
CA THR A 141 8.55 12.31 -4.87
C THR A 141 9.05 11.77 -3.52
N LEU A 142 9.95 10.78 -3.51
CA LEU A 142 10.57 10.28 -2.27
C LEU A 142 11.40 11.36 -1.56
N LEU A 143 12.14 12.19 -2.30
CA LEU A 143 12.84 13.34 -1.73
C LEU A 143 11.89 14.34 -1.06
N GLU A 144 10.76 14.65 -1.68
CA GLU A 144 9.75 15.54 -1.11
C GLU A 144 9.09 14.92 0.15
N LEU A 145 8.84 13.61 0.15
CA LEU A 145 8.21 12.90 1.26
C LEU A 145 9.14 12.69 2.45
N ASN A 146 10.45 12.62 2.24
CA ASN A 146 11.43 12.40 3.31
C ASN A 146 11.44 13.50 4.39
N PHE A 147 10.84 14.65 4.09
CA PHE A 147 10.70 15.78 5.03
C PHE A 147 9.28 15.89 5.60
N THR A 148 8.46 14.85 5.47
CA THR A 148 7.06 14.84 5.93
C THR A 148 6.80 13.66 6.86
N GLU A 149 5.72 13.73 7.63
CA GLU A 149 5.21 12.62 8.44
C GLU A 149 4.02 11.90 7.76
N VAL A 150 3.79 12.17 6.47
CA VAL A 150 2.68 11.57 5.74
C VAL A 150 2.94 10.08 5.52
N PRO A 151 2.08 9.18 6.02
CA PRO A 151 2.25 7.74 5.84
C PRO A 151 2.24 7.34 4.36
N LEU A 152 3.12 6.38 4.04
CA LEU A 152 3.35 5.93 2.66
C LEU A 152 3.16 4.42 2.54
N VAL A 153 2.54 3.97 1.45
CA VAL A 153 2.56 2.57 1.00
C VAL A 153 3.11 2.47 -0.41
N LEU A 154 4.08 1.55 -0.61
CA LEU A 154 4.73 1.28 -1.90
C LEU A 154 4.48 -0.17 -2.32
N ASP A 155 4.11 -0.38 -3.58
CA ASP A 155 3.85 -1.70 -4.15
C ASP A 155 4.30 -1.80 -5.62
N ALA A 156 4.29 -2.99 -6.16
CA ALA A 156 4.39 -3.29 -7.58
C ALA A 156 5.56 -2.56 -8.29
N ASP A 157 5.27 -1.72 -9.30
CA ASP A 157 6.32 -1.06 -10.09
C ASP A 157 7.19 -0.12 -9.26
N ALA A 158 6.68 0.49 -8.19
CA ALA A 158 7.52 1.29 -7.31
C ALA A 158 8.61 0.43 -6.64
N LEU A 159 8.29 -0.79 -6.22
CA LEU A 159 9.26 -1.73 -5.65
C LEU A 159 10.25 -2.25 -6.70
N ASN A 160 9.79 -2.47 -7.94
CA ASN A 160 10.66 -2.85 -9.03
C ASN A 160 11.66 -1.73 -9.38
N ILE A 161 11.22 -0.46 -9.40
CA ILE A 161 12.12 0.70 -9.59
C ILE A 161 13.14 0.79 -8.44
N LEU A 162 12.72 0.57 -7.20
CA LEU A 162 13.64 0.55 -6.06
C LEU A 162 14.68 -0.59 -6.16
N ALA A 163 14.31 -1.73 -6.73
CA ALA A 163 15.28 -2.80 -6.99
C ALA A 163 16.29 -2.44 -8.12
N GLU A 164 15.89 -1.59 -9.07
CA GLU A 164 16.78 -1.06 -10.11
C GLU A 164 17.67 0.08 -9.57
N HIS A 165 17.24 0.76 -8.51
CA HIS A 165 17.93 1.88 -7.86
C HIS A 165 18.01 1.69 -6.33
N PRO A 166 18.72 0.67 -5.83
CA PRO A 166 18.65 0.27 -4.42
C PRO A 166 19.05 1.35 -3.42
N GLN A 167 19.90 2.30 -3.83
CA GLN A 167 20.30 3.46 -3.00
C GLN A 167 19.14 4.43 -2.70
N TRP A 168 18.04 4.36 -3.44
CA TRP A 168 16.86 5.18 -3.15
C TRP A 168 16.02 4.64 -1.99
N ALA A 169 16.28 3.41 -1.55
CA ALA A 169 15.67 2.86 -0.35
C ALA A 169 16.00 3.69 0.91
N ASP A 170 17.13 4.39 0.94
CA ASP A 170 17.52 5.28 2.03
C ASP A 170 16.64 6.55 2.12
N LEU A 171 15.90 6.86 1.06
CA LEU A 171 14.95 7.99 1.02
C LEU A 171 13.55 7.61 1.53
N ILE A 172 13.29 6.34 1.73
CA ILE A 172 11.97 5.87 2.18
C ILE A 172 11.74 6.29 3.64
N PRO A 173 10.65 7.03 3.94
CA PRO A 173 10.34 7.43 5.31
C PRO A 173 10.19 6.24 6.26
N TYR A 174 10.59 6.41 7.52
CA TYR A 174 10.42 5.38 8.55
C TYR A 174 8.96 4.98 8.70
N GLY A 175 8.70 3.67 8.78
CA GLY A 175 7.34 3.14 8.92
C GLY A 175 6.55 3.06 7.62
N THR A 176 7.16 3.36 6.47
CA THR A 176 6.54 3.10 5.15
C THR A 176 6.17 1.62 5.04
N ILE A 177 4.97 1.34 4.56
CA ILE A 177 4.53 -0.03 4.29
C ILE A 177 4.96 -0.40 2.87
N ILE A 178 5.66 -1.53 2.73
CA ILE A 178 5.94 -2.13 1.42
C ILE A 178 5.25 -3.49 1.32
N THR A 179 4.70 -3.81 0.13
CA THR A 179 3.88 -5.01 -0.05
C THR A 179 4.42 -5.93 -1.17
N PRO A 180 5.70 -6.35 -1.12
CA PRO A 180 6.26 -7.18 -2.18
C PRO A 180 5.69 -8.60 -2.18
N HIS A 181 5.55 -9.20 -3.36
CA HIS A 181 5.49 -10.65 -3.49
C HIS A 181 6.91 -11.27 -3.38
N PRO A 182 7.06 -12.59 -3.17
CA PRO A 182 8.38 -13.19 -2.90
C PRO A 182 9.45 -12.89 -3.95
N LEU A 183 9.08 -12.74 -5.21
CA LEU A 183 10.03 -12.42 -6.27
C LEU A 183 10.48 -10.96 -6.27
N GLU A 184 9.57 -10.01 -5.98
CA GLU A 184 9.91 -8.59 -5.79
C GLU A 184 10.82 -8.42 -4.58
N TYR A 185 10.49 -9.07 -3.46
CA TYR A 185 11.32 -9.03 -2.25
C TYR A 185 12.73 -9.56 -2.50
N ARG A 186 12.84 -10.69 -3.19
CA ARG A 186 14.15 -11.25 -3.55
C ARG A 186 14.96 -10.27 -4.40
N ARG A 187 14.35 -9.63 -5.41
CA ARG A 187 15.04 -8.63 -6.25
C ARG A 187 15.56 -7.45 -5.44
N LEU A 188 14.76 -6.93 -4.50
CA LEU A 188 15.18 -5.86 -3.60
C LEU A 188 16.40 -6.27 -2.76
N LEU A 189 16.40 -7.48 -2.19
CA LEU A 189 17.51 -8.01 -1.40
C LEU A 189 18.76 -8.25 -2.25
N GLU A 190 18.62 -8.88 -3.41
CA GLU A 190 19.73 -9.15 -4.34
C GLU A 190 20.36 -7.85 -4.86
N ALA A 191 19.57 -6.79 -5.01
CA ALA A 191 20.05 -5.47 -5.36
C ALA A 191 20.75 -4.72 -4.19
N GLY A 192 20.59 -5.20 -2.95
CA GLY A 192 21.17 -4.57 -1.76
C GLY A 192 20.38 -3.39 -1.22
N ALA A 193 19.07 -3.31 -1.47
CA ALA A 193 18.22 -2.28 -0.90
C ALA A 193 18.12 -2.44 0.64
N CYS A 194 18.33 -1.34 1.38
CA CYS A 194 18.17 -1.31 2.84
C CYS A 194 16.67 -1.16 3.19
N LEU A 195 16.11 -2.17 3.85
CA LEU A 195 14.69 -2.22 4.19
C LEU A 195 14.45 -2.22 5.71
N ASP A 196 15.42 -1.77 6.52
CA ASP A 196 15.35 -1.82 7.99
C ASP A 196 14.30 -0.87 8.58
N ASN A 197 13.92 0.15 7.83
CA ASN A 197 13.00 1.21 8.25
C ASN A 197 11.55 1.00 7.80
N VAL A 198 11.24 -0.10 7.10
CA VAL A 198 9.91 -0.32 6.51
C VAL A 198 9.10 -1.38 7.26
N ILE A 199 7.79 -1.28 7.20
CA ILE A 199 6.88 -2.35 7.53
C ILE A 199 6.78 -3.24 6.28
N LEU A 200 7.32 -4.44 6.39
CA LEU A 200 7.33 -5.41 5.29
C LEU A 200 6.09 -6.30 5.36
N VAL A 201 5.22 -6.20 4.38
CA VAL A 201 4.11 -7.13 4.13
C VAL A 201 4.54 -8.07 3.01
N LEU A 202 5.11 -9.20 3.34
CA LEU A 202 5.51 -10.21 2.36
C LEU A 202 4.29 -11.04 1.95
N LYS A 203 3.80 -10.75 0.74
CA LYS A 203 2.63 -11.44 0.16
C LYS A 203 2.90 -12.94 -0.03
N GLY A 204 1.94 -13.76 0.35
CA GLY A 204 2.03 -15.23 0.24
C GLY A 204 0.86 -15.90 0.95
N HIS A 205 0.92 -17.21 1.08
CA HIS A 205 -0.01 -17.96 1.90
C HIS A 205 0.80 -18.89 2.83
N PRO A 206 0.95 -18.50 4.10
CA PRO A 206 0.43 -17.28 4.76
C PRO A 206 1.14 -15.98 4.33
N THR A 207 0.46 -14.85 4.43
CA THR A 207 1.08 -13.52 4.34
C THR A 207 1.72 -13.17 5.67
N THR A 208 2.95 -12.64 5.63
CA THR A 208 3.71 -12.31 6.83
C THR A 208 4.02 -10.81 6.92
N ILE A 209 4.04 -10.28 8.14
CA ILE A 209 4.29 -8.87 8.40
C ILE A 209 5.40 -8.73 9.44
N THR A 210 6.43 -7.95 9.12
CA THR A 210 7.49 -7.55 10.05
C THR A 210 7.50 -6.05 10.24
N ILE A 211 7.79 -5.62 11.48
CA ILE A 211 7.74 -4.21 11.88
C ILE A 211 9.17 -3.71 12.13
N PRO A 212 9.57 -2.53 11.63
CA PRO A 212 10.89 -1.97 11.87
C PRO A 212 11.14 -1.78 13.38
N GLY A 213 12.39 -1.98 13.80
CA GLY A 213 12.78 -1.88 15.21
C GLY A 213 12.41 -3.09 16.08
N ASN A 214 11.60 -4.04 15.58
CA ASN A 214 11.31 -5.29 16.25
C ASN A 214 11.31 -6.50 15.29
N PRO A 215 12.44 -6.81 14.65
CA PRO A 215 12.52 -7.86 13.64
C PRO A 215 12.31 -9.29 14.21
N SER A 216 12.32 -9.44 15.54
CA SER A 216 12.07 -10.71 16.20
C SER A 216 10.59 -11.07 16.28
N VAL A 217 9.69 -10.12 16.03
CA VAL A 217 8.24 -10.36 16.00
C VAL A 217 7.77 -10.36 14.56
N LYS A 218 7.26 -11.49 14.13
CA LYS A 218 6.66 -11.69 12.83
C LYS A 218 5.19 -12.02 13.02
N TYR A 219 4.33 -11.22 12.40
CA TYR A 219 2.90 -11.52 12.36
C TYR A 219 2.60 -12.39 11.14
N GLU A 220 1.69 -13.33 11.30
CA GLU A 220 1.29 -14.25 10.26
C GLU A 220 -0.23 -14.24 10.10
N CYS A 221 -0.71 -14.00 8.86
CA CYS A 221 -2.13 -14.05 8.54
C CYS A 221 -2.50 -15.45 8.04
N PRO A 222 -3.27 -16.23 8.84
CA PRO A 222 -3.64 -17.58 8.47
C PRO A 222 -4.83 -17.64 7.48
N TYR A 223 -5.44 -16.49 7.20
CA TYR A 223 -6.58 -16.36 6.27
C TYR A 223 -6.10 -16.17 4.84
N GLY A 224 -7.03 -16.32 3.91
CA GLY A 224 -6.79 -16.26 2.48
C GLY A 224 -6.68 -17.65 1.86
N ASN A 225 -6.70 -17.70 0.56
CA ASN A 225 -6.69 -18.96 -0.19
C ASN A 225 -6.04 -18.83 -1.57
N ASN A 226 -5.79 -19.95 -2.24
CA ASN A 226 -5.11 -19.99 -3.53
C ASN A 226 -5.87 -19.32 -4.68
N GLY A 227 -7.19 -19.14 -4.56
CA GLY A 227 -7.99 -18.40 -5.53
C GLY A 227 -7.59 -16.92 -5.62
N MET A 228 -7.01 -16.36 -4.54
CA MET A 228 -6.50 -14.99 -4.51
C MET A 228 -5.24 -14.77 -5.35
N GLY A 229 -4.64 -15.82 -5.89
CA GLY A 229 -3.49 -15.79 -6.82
C GLY A 229 -3.88 -15.32 -8.22
N THR A 230 -4.61 -14.21 -8.32
CA THR A 230 -5.07 -13.58 -9.55
C THR A 230 -4.47 -12.19 -9.73
N ALA A 231 -4.37 -11.74 -11.00
CA ALA A 231 -3.85 -10.39 -11.30
C ALA A 231 -4.73 -9.31 -10.65
N GLY A 232 -4.09 -8.31 -10.04
CA GLY A 232 -4.79 -7.20 -9.38
C GLY A 232 -5.11 -7.42 -7.90
N SER A 233 -4.97 -8.65 -7.36
CA SER A 233 -5.16 -8.92 -5.92
C SER A 233 -4.23 -8.08 -5.03
N GLY A 234 -2.97 -7.87 -5.45
CA GLY A 234 -2.02 -6.99 -4.78
C GLY A 234 -2.46 -5.53 -4.80
N ASP A 235 -2.97 -5.05 -5.95
CA ASP A 235 -3.48 -3.68 -6.10
C ASP A 235 -4.64 -3.41 -5.13
N VAL A 236 -5.52 -4.41 -4.93
CA VAL A 236 -6.61 -4.36 -3.94
C VAL A 236 -6.05 -4.22 -2.52
N LEU A 237 -5.04 -5.01 -2.16
CA LEU A 237 -4.39 -4.91 -0.84
C LEU A 237 -3.78 -3.51 -0.61
N THR A 238 -3.07 -2.99 -1.60
CA THR A 238 -2.48 -1.64 -1.56
C THR A 238 -3.54 -0.58 -1.31
N GLY A 239 -4.68 -0.65 -2.00
CA GLY A 239 -5.78 0.28 -1.80
C GLY A 239 -6.43 0.17 -0.41
N ILE A 240 -6.61 -1.05 0.12
CA ILE A 240 -7.11 -1.26 1.49
C ILE A 240 -6.18 -0.59 2.51
N ILE A 241 -4.90 -0.87 2.44
CA ILE A 241 -3.89 -0.30 3.35
C ILE A 241 -3.88 1.24 3.25
N LEU A 242 -3.86 1.78 2.02
CA LEU A 242 -3.92 3.23 1.79
C LEU A 242 -5.16 3.87 2.43
N GLY A 243 -6.33 3.24 2.26
CA GLY A 243 -7.58 3.73 2.83
C GLY A 243 -7.57 3.74 4.36
N LEU A 244 -6.93 2.77 5.00
CA LEU A 244 -6.76 2.71 6.46
C LEU A 244 -5.74 3.76 6.94
N LEU A 245 -4.59 3.87 6.29
CA LEU A 245 -3.59 4.91 6.60
C LEU A 245 -4.22 6.30 6.54
N ALA A 246 -4.98 6.60 5.48
CA ALA A 246 -5.61 7.91 5.31
C ALA A 246 -6.63 8.23 6.41
N GLN A 247 -7.26 7.24 7.02
CA GLN A 247 -8.14 7.40 8.18
C GLN A 247 -7.39 7.59 9.50
N GLY A 248 -6.05 7.66 9.48
CA GLY A 248 -5.22 7.90 10.66
C GLY A 248 -4.93 6.63 11.49
N TYR A 249 -5.09 5.44 10.91
CA TYR A 249 -4.55 4.23 11.55
C TYR A 249 -3.03 4.31 11.58
N PRO A 250 -2.37 3.96 12.70
CA PRO A 250 -0.93 3.79 12.73
C PRO A 250 -0.48 2.83 11.62
N PRO A 251 0.67 3.02 10.99
CA PRO A 251 1.11 2.16 9.88
C PRO A 251 1.11 0.67 10.20
N GLN A 252 1.52 0.28 11.41
CA GLN A 252 1.46 -1.10 11.85
C GLN A 252 0.03 -1.65 11.85
N ASP A 253 -0.93 -0.90 12.42
CA ASP A 253 -2.33 -1.31 12.50
C ASP A 253 -2.96 -1.37 11.11
N ALA A 254 -2.64 -0.42 10.25
CA ALA A 254 -3.10 -0.39 8.86
C ALA A 254 -2.60 -1.60 8.05
N ALA A 255 -1.34 -2.02 8.25
CA ALA A 255 -0.79 -3.21 7.62
C ALA A 255 -1.50 -4.49 8.11
N LEU A 256 -1.62 -4.65 9.43
CA LEU A 256 -2.22 -5.84 10.05
C LEU A 256 -3.71 -5.97 9.69
N LEU A 257 -4.47 -4.88 9.85
CA LEU A 257 -5.90 -4.84 9.53
C LEU A 257 -6.14 -4.98 8.03
N GLY A 258 -5.32 -4.32 7.21
CA GLY A 258 -5.41 -4.38 5.75
C GLY A 258 -5.20 -5.79 5.20
N VAL A 259 -4.17 -6.49 5.68
CA VAL A 259 -3.91 -7.89 5.30
C VAL A 259 -5.05 -8.79 5.76
N GLY A 260 -5.55 -8.63 7.00
CA GLY A 260 -6.65 -9.42 7.52
C GLY A 260 -7.96 -9.22 6.73
N LEU A 261 -8.33 -7.98 6.44
CA LEU A 261 -9.52 -7.64 5.63
C LEU A 261 -9.42 -8.19 4.21
N HIS A 262 -8.26 -8.04 3.57
CA HIS A 262 -8.00 -8.56 2.23
C HIS A 262 -8.14 -10.08 2.17
N ALA A 263 -7.53 -10.79 3.13
CA ALA A 263 -7.58 -12.24 3.21
C ALA A 263 -9.01 -12.76 3.49
N LEU A 264 -9.70 -12.14 4.46
CA LEU A 264 -11.09 -12.51 4.79
C LEU A 264 -12.05 -12.24 3.64
N SER A 265 -11.88 -11.14 2.89
CA SER A 265 -12.72 -10.90 1.69
C SER A 265 -12.48 -11.97 0.62
N GLY A 266 -11.24 -12.45 0.46
CA GLY A 266 -10.93 -13.57 -0.41
C GLY A 266 -11.58 -14.88 0.02
N ASP A 267 -11.57 -15.20 1.31
CA ASP A 267 -12.20 -16.41 1.84
C ASP A 267 -13.73 -16.36 1.69
N LEU A 268 -14.34 -15.22 1.97
CA LEU A 268 -15.78 -14.99 1.77
C LEU A 268 -16.16 -15.14 0.29
N ALA A 269 -15.44 -14.48 -0.61
CA ALA A 269 -15.69 -14.59 -2.04
C ALA A 269 -15.54 -16.03 -2.54
N THR A 270 -14.50 -16.74 -2.10
CA THR A 270 -14.27 -18.13 -2.47
C THR A 270 -15.36 -19.08 -1.98
N SER A 271 -15.95 -18.81 -0.81
CA SER A 271 -17.04 -19.64 -0.29
C SER A 271 -18.28 -19.63 -1.18
N GLU A 272 -18.50 -18.57 -1.95
CA GLU A 272 -19.64 -18.42 -2.85
C GLU A 272 -19.28 -18.69 -4.33
N LEU A 273 -18.11 -18.21 -4.78
CA LEU A 273 -17.72 -18.24 -6.19
C LEU A 273 -16.79 -19.41 -6.53
N GLY A 274 -16.16 -20.03 -5.52
CA GLY A 274 -15.13 -21.04 -5.70
C GLY A 274 -13.77 -20.42 -6.08
N GLN A 275 -12.69 -21.18 -5.84
CA GLN A 275 -11.31 -20.69 -6.05
C GLN A 275 -10.95 -20.45 -7.52
N HIS A 276 -11.56 -21.20 -8.43
CA HIS A 276 -11.19 -21.16 -9.86
C HIS A 276 -11.72 -19.93 -10.61
N SER A 277 -12.79 -19.33 -10.12
CA SER A 277 -13.45 -18.19 -10.78
C SER A 277 -13.16 -16.85 -10.11
N LEU A 278 -12.40 -16.85 -9.02
CA LEU A 278 -12.11 -15.64 -8.25
C LEU A 278 -11.24 -14.66 -9.05
N ILE A 279 -11.69 -13.42 -9.13
CA ILE A 279 -10.93 -12.30 -9.72
C ILE A 279 -10.76 -11.18 -8.68
N ALA A 280 -9.83 -10.26 -8.93
CA ALA A 280 -9.49 -9.20 -7.97
C ALA A 280 -10.68 -8.29 -7.58
N SER A 281 -11.63 -8.04 -8.49
CA SER A 281 -12.83 -7.26 -8.19
C SER A 281 -13.75 -7.93 -7.18
N ASP A 282 -13.78 -9.27 -7.11
CA ASP A 282 -14.58 -9.98 -6.13
C ASP A 282 -14.08 -9.68 -4.71
N LEU A 283 -12.75 -9.55 -4.50
CA LEU A 283 -12.20 -9.16 -3.21
C LEU A 283 -12.75 -7.81 -2.75
N ILE A 284 -12.93 -6.86 -3.68
CA ILE A 284 -13.50 -5.54 -3.38
C ILE A 284 -14.99 -5.65 -3.04
N ASP A 285 -15.73 -6.50 -3.77
CA ASP A 285 -17.16 -6.66 -3.60
C ASP A 285 -17.51 -7.38 -2.28
N TYR A 286 -16.63 -8.26 -1.79
CA TYR A 286 -16.77 -8.94 -0.50
C TYR A 286 -16.12 -8.19 0.69
N LEU A 287 -15.36 -7.12 0.44
CA LEU A 287 -14.74 -6.32 1.50
C LEU A 287 -15.75 -5.76 2.53
N PRO A 288 -16.96 -5.27 2.14
CA PRO A 288 -17.98 -4.86 3.12
C PRO A 288 -18.42 -5.97 4.06
N GLN A 289 -18.44 -7.21 3.60
CA GLN A 289 -18.79 -8.38 4.42
C GLN A 289 -17.67 -8.73 5.38
N ALA A 290 -16.39 -8.63 4.96
CA ALA A 290 -15.24 -8.79 5.82
C ALA A 290 -15.26 -7.75 6.97
N PHE A 291 -15.56 -6.49 6.68
CA PHE A 291 -15.75 -5.46 7.72
C PHE A 291 -16.87 -5.80 8.69
N LYS A 292 -18.01 -6.31 8.21
CA LYS A 292 -19.14 -6.73 9.08
C LYS A 292 -18.75 -7.84 10.04
N GLN A 293 -17.94 -8.82 9.61
CA GLN A 293 -17.44 -9.88 10.49
C GLN A 293 -16.51 -9.35 11.58
N MET A 294 -15.83 -8.23 11.32
CA MET A 294 -14.92 -7.59 12.27
C MET A 294 -15.64 -6.61 13.21
N THR A 295 -16.85 -6.16 12.87
CA THR A 295 -17.60 -5.21 13.71
C THR A 295 -18.38 -5.97 14.79
N ILE A 296 -18.07 -5.70 16.06
CA ILE A 296 -18.84 -6.18 17.21
C ILE A 296 -20.00 -5.20 17.39
N PHE A 297 -21.25 -5.66 17.19
CA PHE A 297 -22.45 -4.89 17.46
C PHE A 297 -22.92 -5.05 18.90
#